data_8906b47ba31f5518bc1087880e4477b1
#
_entry.id   8906b47ba31f5518bc1087880e4477b1
#
_cell.length_a   1.000
_cell.length_b   1.000
_cell.length_c   1.000
_cell.angle_alpha   90.00
_cell.angle_beta   90.00
_cell.angle_gamma   90.00
#
_symmetry.space_group_name_H-M   'P 1'
#
loop_
_entity.id
_entity.type
_entity.pdbx_description
1 polymer ?
#
loop_
_entity_poly.entity_id
_entity_poly.type
_entity_poly.pdbx_seq_one_letter_code
_entity_poly.pdbx_strand_id
1 'polypeptide(L)'
;MKEKLEPVTPPSRRELFTLRLMILLGTLSMGVLLVVLFKRTQIGYAPMYWVLMAAITFNCLAVLHEWYHYAAIRIPAAAQPQHPFTVDVLTTYFPGEPYQMIEETLTAIRAMKYPHTAWLCDEANDPYLKEVCARLGVRHVTRTSRKDAKAGNINNALQYATGELCVVLDPDHVPAPGFLDAVVHHFNDPEIGFVQIVQAYSNLGDSLIAKGAAQQTFQFYGPIMCTMNSYGTVLAIGANCTFRRAALDSIGGHASGLAEDMHTAMQLHAKGWKSRYVPVVLTRGLVPNTLSAYYAQQLKWARGTFELLVTAYPKLFRQFTWLQRLHYGTIPLHYLAGIVFLINFIVPVVSLVTGYIPFRADLVEFSLLALPAIASVVLIRHYVQRWVMEENERGFHVVGGLLFIGTWWIYLLGFVYTIARKKVPYLPTPKDDSGPDDWRLNIPNIFVLVISMAAIVYGLQADWNPYTLFMAAIAGINCLIMVFNIIASLQLRKIPDRYDWVKTLLIYPLLLKKQFWVFRHIHLYSGIRKLGLPLLLAAIVLSWWLTTGQQGVTNISPPPGITSSIQAFITLRARACRACRLHRCTSRGAMARSTCFPIPWRRFTTTDPCP
;
A
#
# COMPACT_ATOMS: atom_id res chain seq x y z
N MET A 1 -1.02 -10.10 -30.23
CA MET A 1 -0.64 -11.17 -29.27
C MET A 1 -1.94 -11.89 -28.87
N LYS A 2 -2.09 -13.19 -29.13
CA LYS A 2 -3.25 -13.95 -28.61
C LYS A 2 -3.05 -14.08 -27.11
N GLU A 3 -3.67 -13.21 -26.33
CA GLU A 3 -3.71 -13.33 -24.88
C GLU A 3 -4.44 -14.63 -24.52
N LYS A 4 -3.70 -15.58 -23.95
CA LYS A 4 -4.33 -16.72 -23.30
C LYS A 4 -5.01 -16.18 -22.03
N LEU A 5 -6.34 -16.19 -22.05
CA LEU A 5 -7.15 -15.94 -20.87
C LEU A 5 -7.02 -17.15 -19.91
N GLU A 6 -5.89 -17.24 -19.22
CA GLU A 6 -5.66 -18.33 -18.26
C GLU A 6 -6.19 -17.90 -16.88
N PRO A 7 -7.17 -18.61 -16.34
CA PRO A 7 -7.60 -18.36 -14.97
C PRO A 7 -6.48 -18.75 -14.00
N VAL A 8 -6.41 -18.04 -12.89
CA VAL A 8 -5.51 -18.41 -11.79
C VAL A 8 -5.92 -19.78 -11.26
N THR A 9 -4.94 -20.68 -11.09
CA THR A 9 -5.21 -22.04 -10.60
C THR A 9 -5.72 -22.03 -9.16
N PRO A 10 -6.80 -22.78 -8.85
CA PRO A 10 -7.29 -22.93 -7.49
C PRO A 10 -6.20 -23.46 -6.55
N PRO A 11 -6.15 -22.98 -5.29
CA PRO A 11 -5.17 -23.47 -4.34
C PRO A 11 -5.41 -24.94 -4.00
N SER A 12 -4.35 -25.75 -4.02
CA SER A 12 -4.37 -27.13 -3.55
C SER A 12 -4.50 -27.19 -2.02
N ARG A 13 -4.96 -28.34 -1.48
CA ARG A 13 -5.03 -28.55 -0.02
C ARG A 13 -3.67 -28.38 0.66
N ARG A 14 -2.59 -28.83 0.01
CA ARG A 14 -1.22 -28.70 0.51
C ARG A 14 -0.78 -27.25 0.58
N GLU A 15 -1.08 -26.47 -0.43
CA GLU A 15 -0.74 -25.03 -0.46
C GLU A 15 -1.48 -24.24 0.61
N LEU A 16 -2.78 -24.50 0.81
CA LEU A 16 -3.54 -23.87 1.89
C LEU A 16 -3.04 -24.28 3.28
N PHE A 17 -2.69 -25.57 3.47
CA PHE A 17 -2.12 -26.03 4.73
C PHE A 17 -0.78 -25.32 5.02
N THR A 18 0.13 -25.27 4.04
CA THR A 18 1.41 -24.58 4.16
C THR A 18 1.21 -23.09 4.50
N LEU A 19 0.32 -22.43 3.80
CA LEU A 19 0.00 -21.01 4.04
C LEU A 19 -0.54 -20.78 5.45
N ARG A 20 -1.49 -21.59 5.90
CA ARG A 20 -2.07 -21.50 7.26
C ARG A 20 -1.05 -21.76 8.34
N LEU A 21 -0.13 -22.72 8.12
CA LEU A 21 0.98 -22.97 9.05
C LEU A 21 1.93 -21.77 9.12
N MET A 22 2.28 -21.17 7.99
CA MET A 22 3.11 -19.94 7.97
C MET A 22 2.40 -18.78 8.69
N ILE A 23 1.10 -18.62 8.51
CA ILE A 23 0.29 -17.60 9.20
C ILE A 23 0.29 -17.84 10.70
N LEU A 24 0.11 -19.10 11.15
CA LEU A 24 0.17 -19.45 12.57
C LEU A 24 1.53 -19.11 13.18
N LEU A 25 2.63 -19.55 12.55
CA LEU A 25 3.99 -19.27 13.00
C LEU A 25 4.29 -17.76 13.03
N GLY A 26 3.85 -17.03 12.00
CA GLY A 26 3.98 -15.57 11.94
C GLY A 26 3.19 -14.85 13.04
N THR A 27 1.96 -15.30 13.30
CA THR A 27 1.12 -14.76 14.38
C THR A 27 1.75 -14.98 15.74
N LEU A 28 2.29 -16.18 16.00
CA LEU A 28 3.03 -16.49 17.23
C LEU A 28 4.28 -15.62 17.37
N SER A 29 5.09 -15.49 16.31
CA SER A 29 6.29 -14.64 16.30
C SER A 29 5.96 -13.17 16.59
N MET A 30 4.88 -12.66 16.00
CA MET A 30 4.39 -11.31 16.24
C MET A 30 3.87 -11.14 17.67
N GLY A 31 3.17 -12.15 18.21
CA GLY A 31 2.73 -12.18 19.60
C GLY A 31 3.89 -12.13 20.59
N VAL A 32 4.95 -12.93 20.38
CA VAL A 32 6.18 -12.90 21.20
C VAL A 32 6.82 -11.52 21.15
N LEU A 33 6.98 -10.94 19.98
CA LEU A 33 7.52 -9.58 19.80
C LEU A 33 6.70 -8.57 20.61
N LEU A 34 5.38 -8.56 20.48
CA LEU A 34 4.52 -7.62 21.21
C LEU A 34 4.60 -7.82 22.73
N VAL A 35 4.61 -9.07 23.23
CA VAL A 35 4.77 -9.36 24.67
C VAL A 35 6.06 -8.77 25.22
N VAL A 36 7.17 -8.89 24.49
CA VAL A 36 8.46 -8.30 24.89
C VAL A 36 8.39 -6.78 24.87
N LEU A 37 7.83 -6.21 23.80
CA LEU A 37 7.71 -4.77 23.62
C LEU A 37 6.86 -4.10 24.71
N PHE A 38 5.81 -4.77 25.21
CA PHE A 38 4.92 -4.25 26.27
C PHE A 38 5.44 -4.45 27.69
N LYS A 39 6.64 -5.03 27.90
CA LYS A 39 7.23 -5.14 29.25
C LYS A 39 7.52 -3.73 29.82
N ARG A 40 7.21 -3.52 31.08
CA ARG A 40 7.46 -2.23 31.78
C ARG A 40 8.93 -1.80 31.73
N THR A 41 9.85 -2.75 31.70
CA THR A 41 11.30 -2.49 31.59
C THR A 41 11.71 -1.85 30.29
N GLN A 42 10.89 -1.98 29.26
CA GLN A 42 11.14 -1.44 27.92
C GLN A 42 10.69 0.04 27.77
N ILE A 43 9.95 0.58 28.73
CA ILE A 43 9.43 1.95 28.64
C ILE A 43 10.59 2.95 28.84
N GLY A 44 10.87 3.71 27.79
CA GLY A 44 11.77 4.86 27.85
C GLY A 44 11.02 6.14 28.21
N TYR A 45 11.02 7.12 27.30
CA TYR A 45 10.19 8.31 27.44
C TYR A 45 8.72 7.97 27.14
N ALA A 46 7.91 7.91 28.20
CA ALA A 46 6.58 7.30 28.16
C ALA A 46 5.63 7.87 27.06
N PRO A 47 5.50 9.19 26.82
CA PRO A 47 4.60 9.67 25.78
C PRO A 47 4.98 9.15 24.37
N MET A 48 6.26 9.18 24.03
CA MET A 48 6.77 8.73 22.74
C MET A 48 6.69 7.20 22.60
N TYR A 49 6.93 6.49 23.72
CA TYR A 49 6.74 5.04 23.76
C TYR A 49 5.30 4.63 23.42
N TRP A 50 4.30 5.22 24.08
CA TRP A 50 2.90 4.84 23.85
C TRP A 50 2.41 5.18 22.45
N VAL A 51 2.84 6.32 21.88
CA VAL A 51 2.55 6.67 20.48
C VAL A 51 3.16 5.66 19.52
N LEU A 52 4.42 5.26 19.74
CA LEU A 52 5.09 4.24 18.94
C LEU A 52 4.42 2.88 19.07
N MET A 53 4.06 2.47 20.31
CA MET A 53 3.37 1.20 20.57
C MET A 53 1.98 1.16 19.91
N ALA A 54 1.25 2.26 19.89
CA ALA A 54 -0.02 2.35 19.16
C ALA A 54 0.19 2.13 17.66
N ALA A 55 1.21 2.75 17.05
CA ALA A 55 1.55 2.58 15.65
C ALA A 55 1.98 1.13 15.32
N ILE A 56 2.84 0.53 16.14
CA ILE A 56 3.27 -0.88 15.98
C ILE A 56 2.09 -1.82 16.11
N THR A 57 1.24 -1.65 17.12
CA THR A 57 0.05 -2.48 17.31
C THR A 57 -0.91 -2.36 16.13
N PHE A 58 -1.14 -1.14 15.63
CA PHE A 58 -1.94 -0.93 14.44
C PHE A 58 -1.38 -1.68 13.23
N ASN A 59 -0.06 -1.60 12.98
CA ASN A 59 0.58 -2.34 11.89
C ASN A 59 0.46 -3.86 12.07
N CYS A 60 0.62 -4.37 13.28
CA CYS A 60 0.42 -5.80 13.56
C CYS A 60 -1.02 -6.24 13.27
N LEU A 61 -2.00 -5.45 13.69
CA LEU A 61 -3.42 -5.73 13.41
C LEU A 61 -3.73 -5.67 11.92
N ALA A 62 -3.15 -4.71 11.18
CA ALA A 62 -3.28 -4.62 9.73
C ALA A 62 -2.71 -5.85 9.02
N VAL A 63 -1.54 -6.33 9.43
CA VAL A 63 -0.92 -7.57 8.91
C VAL A 63 -1.76 -8.80 9.26
N LEU A 64 -2.27 -8.92 10.48
CA LEU A 64 -3.15 -10.02 10.88
C LEU A 64 -4.46 -10.02 10.10
N HIS A 65 -5.02 -8.85 9.82
CA HIS A 65 -6.19 -8.71 8.95
C HIS A 65 -5.88 -9.13 7.49
N GLU A 66 -4.71 -8.78 6.97
CA GLU A 66 -4.26 -9.26 5.65
C GLU A 66 -4.12 -10.79 5.63
N TRP A 67 -3.52 -11.39 6.68
CA TRP A 67 -3.38 -12.85 6.81
C TRP A 67 -4.71 -13.58 6.99
N TYR A 68 -5.67 -12.96 7.68
CA TYR A 68 -7.04 -13.47 7.76
C TYR A 68 -7.65 -13.63 6.37
N HIS A 69 -7.44 -12.67 5.47
CA HIS A 69 -7.84 -12.80 4.07
C HIS A 69 -7.10 -13.94 3.36
N TYR A 70 -5.80 -14.08 3.55
CA TYR A 70 -5.02 -15.12 2.87
C TYR A 70 -5.40 -16.56 3.28
N ALA A 71 -5.88 -16.75 4.48
CA ALA A 71 -6.19 -18.07 5.02
C ALA A 71 -7.35 -18.82 4.32
N ALA A 72 -8.18 -18.11 3.53
CA ALA A 72 -9.41 -18.65 2.94
C ALA A 72 -9.54 -18.39 1.42
N ILE A 73 -8.44 -18.29 0.70
CA ILE A 73 -8.42 -18.07 -0.75
C ILE A 73 -9.21 -19.17 -1.46
N ARG A 74 -10.18 -18.77 -2.30
CA ARG A 74 -11.00 -19.66 -3.10
C ARG A 74 -11.30 -19.04 -4.45
N ILE A 75 -11.21 -19.84 -5.50
CA ILE A 75 -11.53 -19.46 -6.88
C ILE A 75 -12.80 -20.18 -7.28
N PRO A 76 -13.83 -19.50 -7.80
CA PRO A 76 -15.05 -20.13 -8.26
C PRO A 76 -14.77 -20.99 -9.51
N ALA A 77 -15.45 -22.12 -9.61
CA ALA A 77 -15.38 -22.96 -10.79
C ALA A 77 -16.14 -22.32 -11.96
N ALA A 78 -15.63 -22.51 -13.17
CA ALA A 78 -16.34 -22.17 -14.39
C ALA A 78 -17.53 -23.14 -14.60
N ALA A 79 -18.64 -22.62 -15.13
CA ALA A 79 -19.82 -23.38 -15.51
C ALA A 79 -20.35 -22.88 -16.86
N GLN A 80 -21.34 -23.55 -17.43
CA GLN A 80 -22.06 -23.04 -18.61
C GLN A 80 -23.33 -22.29 -18.17
N PRO A 81 -23.76 -21.24 -18.87
CA PRO A 81 -25.04 -20.61 -18.61
C PRO A 81 -26.18 -21.60 -18.76
N GLN A 82 -27.15 -21.58 -17.83
CA GLN A 82 -28.32 -22.47 -17.88
C GLN A 82 -29.38 -21.96 -18.85
N HIS A 83 -29.41 -20.66 -19.09
CA HIS A 83 -30.25 -19.99 -20.08
C HIS A 83 -29.52 -18.77 -20.66
N PRO A 84 -29.89 -18.29 -21.84
CA PRO A 84 -29.32 -17.08 -22.41
C PRO A 84 -29.85 -15.86 -21.65
N PHE A 85 -28.95 -15.12 -20.97
CA PHE A 85 -29.27 -13.84 -20.36
C PHE A 85 -29.24 -12.71 -21.38
N THR A 86 -30.16 -11.77 -21.28
CA THR A 86 -30.06 -10.50 -22.01
C THR A 86 -29.09 -9.55 -21.27
N VAL A 87 -28.16 -8.94 -22.01
CA VAL A 87 -27.05 -8.16 -21.40
C VAL A 87 -26.98 -6.77 -22.03
N ASP A 88 -26.97 -5.75 -21.18
CA ASP A 88 -26.62 -4.37 -21.53
C ASP A 88 -25.20 -4.06 -21.03
N VAL A 89 -24.35 -3.51 -21.91
CA VAL A 89 -22.99 -3.10 -21.58
C VAL A 89 -22.90 -1.58 -21.68
N LEU A 90 -22.67 -0.93 -20.55
CA LEU A 90 -22.64 0.52 -20.43
C LEU A 90 -21.20 1.00 -20.20
N THR A 91 -20.81 2.03 -20.96
CA THR A 91 -19.62 2.84 -20.66
C THR A 91 -20.00 4.31 -20.64
N THR A 92 -19.20 5.14 -20.00
CA THR A 92 -19.49 6.57 -19.81
C THR A 92 -18.51 7.42 -20.61
N TYR A 93 -18.91 8.62 -20.98
CA TYR A 93 -18.02 9.67 -21.47
C TYR A 93 -18.22 10.93 -20.65
N PHE A 94 -17.09 11.50 -20.20
CA PHE A 94 -17.05 12.80 -19.53
C PHE A 94 -16.28 13.80 -20.41
N PRO A 95 -16.73 15.07 -20.49
CA PRO A 95 -16.08 16.10 -21.31
C PRO A 95 -14.58 16.22 -21.02
N GLY A 96 -13.76 16.14 -22.07
CA GLY A 96 -12.31 16.22 -22.00
C GLY A 96 -11.59 14.86 -21.99
N GLU A 97 -12.30 13.75 -21.97
CA GLU A 97 -11.70 12.43 -22.21
C GLU A 97 -11.33 12.25 -23.69
N PRO A 98 -10.21 11.53 -24.01
CA PRO A 98 -9.76 11.33 -25.39
C PRO A 98 -10.76 10.54 -26.24
N TYR A 99 -11.13 11.05 -27.40
CA TYR A 99 -12.04 10.36 -28.31
C TYR A 99 -11.51 8.99 -28.75
N GLN A 100 -10.22 8.90 -29.06
CA GLN A 100 -9.60 7.63 -29.45
C GLN A 100 -9.81 6.54 -28.39
N MET A 101 -9.63 6.86 -27.13
CA MET A 101 -9.84 5.92 -26.00
C MET A 101 -11.29 5.41 -25.98
N ILE A 102 -12.26 6.31 -26.18
CA ILE A 102 -13.68 5.95 -26.22
C ILE A 102 -13.98 5.05 -27.41
N GLU A 103 -13.49 5.40 -28.61
CA GLU A 103 -13.69 4.59 -29.82
C GLU A 103 -13.09 3.17 -29.67
N GLU A 104 -11.88 3.07 -29.13
CA GLU A 104 -11.23 1.78 -28.86
C GLU A 104 -12.07 0.92 -27.91
N THR A 105 -12.57 1.51 -26.83
CA THR A 105 -13.41 0.80 -25.85
C THR A 105 -14.76 0.40 -26.47
N LEU A 106 -15.45 1.29 -27.21
CA LEU A 106 -16.71 0.95 -27.87
C LEU A 106 -16.54 -0.14 -28.94
N THR A 107 -15.44 -0.09 -29.69
CA THR A 107 -15.10 -1.11 -30.70
C THR A 107 -14.87 -2.46 -30.03
N ALA A 108 -14.15 -2.50 -28.91
CA ALA A 108 -13.92 -3.72 -28.16
C ALA A 108 -15.20 -4.27 -27.50
N ILE A 109 -16.08 -3.40 -26.99
CA ILE A 109 -17.40 -3.81 -26.50
C ILE A 109 -18.18 -4.51 -27.61
N ARG A 110 -18.26 -3.92 -28.80
CA ARG A 110 -18.95 -4.53 -29.96
C ARG A 110 -18.34 -5.84 -30.42
N ALA A 111 -17.04 -6.06 -30.18
CA ALA A 111 -16.33 -7.29 -30.53
C ALA A 111 -16.52 -8.42 -29.54
N MET A 112 -17.22 -8.24 -28.42
CA MET A 112 -17.54 -9.31 -27.49
C MET A 112 -18.44 -10.35 -28.14
N LYS A 113 -18.15 -11.66 -27.88
CA LYS A 113 -18.81 -12.78 -28.56
C LYS A 113 -20.24 -13.00 -28.10
N TYR A 114 -20.49 -12.87 -26.80
CA TYR A 114 -21.81 -13.08 -26.24
C TYR A 114 -22.79 -11.99 -26.70
N PRO A 115 -24.04 -12.32 -27.09
CA PRO A 115 -25.02 -11.33 -27.53
C PRO A 115 -25.30 -10.28 -26.45
N HIS A 116 -25.20 -8.99 -26.83
CA HIS A 116 -25.39 -7.88 -25.91
C HIS A 116 -25.80 -6.60 -26.63
N THR A 117 -26.32 -5.64 -25.89
CA THR A 117 -26.57 -4.28 -26.36
C THR A 117 -25.52 -3.34 -25.76
N ALA A 118 -24.80 -2.61 -26.59
CA ALA A 118 -23.81 -1.63 -26.17
C ALA A 118 -24.41 -0.24 -26.02
N TRP A 119 -24.03 0.49 -24.95
CA TRP A 119 -24.52 1.81 -24.61
C TRP A 119 -23.36 2.76 -24.29
N LEU A 120 -23.41 3.97 -24.85
CA LEU A 120 -22.58 5.10 -24.43
C LEU A 120 -23.42 6.08 -23.64
N CYS A 121 -23.10 6.28 -22.36
CA CYS A 121 -23.71 7.27 -21.48
C CYS A 121 -22.91 8.57 -21.60
N ASP A 122 -23.32 9.46 -22.51
CA ASP A 122 -22.58 10.67 -22.86
C ASP A 122 -23.05 11.87 -22.03
N GLU A 123 -22.14 12.38 -21.17
CA GLU A 123 -22.39 13.54 -20.30
C GLU A 123 -22.40 14.87 -21.08
N ALA A 124 -21.72 14.91 -22.25
CA ALA A 124 -21.54 16.12 -23.06
C ALA A 124 -22.58 16.30 -24.19
N ASN A 125 -23.28 15.22 -24.55
CA ASN A 125 -24.08 15.17 -25.80
C ASN A 125 -23.23 15.53 -27.03
N ASP A 126 -22.08 14.88 -27.14
CA ASP A 126 -21.06 15.20 -28.15
C ASP A 126 -21.49 14.70 -29.53
N PRO A 127 -21.54 15.59 -30.54
CA PRO A 127 -21.97 15.24 -31.92
C PRO A 127 -21.08 14.18 -32.58
N TYR A 128 -19.75 14.24 -32.35
CA TYR A 128 -18.80 13.28 -32.89
C TYR A 128 -19.03 11.89 -32.33
N LEU A 129 -19.19 11.77 -30.99
CA LEU A 129 -19.46 10.48 -30.34
C LEU A 129 -20.83 9.91 -30.74
N LYS A 130 -21.79 10.76 -31.04
CA LYS A 130 -23.09 10.34 -31.61
C LYS A 130 -22.92 9.67 -32.96
N GLU A 131 -22.08 10.22 -33.85
CA GLU A 131 -21.74 9.62 -35.14
C GLU A 131 -20.96 8.31 -34.96
N VAL A 132 -19.99 8.26 -34.06
CA VAL A 132 -19.24 7.04 -33.72
C VAL A 132 -20.19 5.94 -33.24
N CYS A 133 -21.12 6.25 -32.35
CA CYS A 133 -22.12 5.31 -31.85
C CYS A 133 -23.02 4.79 -33.00
N ALA A 134 -23.47 5.65 -33.89
CA ALA A 134 -24.26 5.26 -35.04
C ALA A 134 -23.49 4.31 -35.97
N ARG A 135 -22.21 4.62 -36.25
CA ARG A 135 -21.33 3.79 -37.08
C ARG A 135 -21.07 2.42 -36.49
N LEU A 136 -20.90 2.34 -35.17
CA LEU A 136 -20.59 1.08 -34.44
C LEU A 136 -21.84 0.30 -34.03
N GLY A 137 -23.05 0.86 -34.22
CA GLY A 137 -24.29 0.25 -33.74
C GLY A 137 -24.38 0.24 -32.21
N VAL A 138 -23.86 1.26 -31.54
CA VAL A 138 -23.93 1.52 -30.10
C VAL A 138 -25.09 2.47 -29.83
N ARG A 139 -25.87 2.23 -28.78
CA ARG A 139 -26.92 3.15 -28.34
C ARG A 139 -26.31 4.34 -27.62
N HIS A 140 -26.63 5.54 -28.05
CA HIS A 140 -26.17 6.79 -27.47
C HIS A 140 -27.25 7.37 -26.56
N VAL A 141 -26.91 7.61 -25.28
CA VAL A 141 -27.81 8.16 -24.28
C VAL A 141 -27.18 9.37 -23.61
N THR A 142 -27.97 10.45 -23.51
CA THR A 142 -27.55 11.71 -22.87
C THR A 142 -28.51 12.04 -21.73
N ARG A 143 -28.10 12.96 -20.86
CA ARG A 143 -28.92 13.48 -19.77
C ARG A 143 -28.82 15.00 -19.66
N THR A 144 -29.87 15.61 -19.15
CA THR A 144 -29.90 17.06 -18.90
C THR A 144 -29.35 17.43 -17.52
N SER A 145 -29.65 16.58 -16.51
CA SER A 145 -29.19 16.79 -15.15
C SER A 145 -27.86 16.06 -14.88
N ARG A 146 -26.85 16.81 -14.44
CA ARG A 146 -25.52 16.26 -14.09
C ARG A 146 -25.40 15.81 -12.63
N LYS A 147 -26.54 15.56 -11.97
CA LYS A 147 -26.54 15.10 -10.59
C LYS A 147 -25.93 13.70 -10.48
N ASP A 148 -25.23 13.44 -9.35
CA ASP A 148 -24.64 12.14 -8.99
C ASP A 148 -23.56 11.60 -9.96
N ALA A 149 -22.93 12.50 -10.72
CA ALA A 149 -21.75 12.21 -11.57
C ALA A 149 -21.92 10.89 -12.39
N LYS A 150 -20.94 9.98 -12.36
CA LYS A 150 -20.94 8.71 -13.10
C LYS A 150 -22.17 7.84 -12.74
N ALA A 151 -22.46 7.67 -11.46
CA ALA A 151 -23.61 6.86 -11.01
C ALA A 151 -24.94 7.39 -11.57
N GLY A 152 -25.13 8.71 -11.52
CA GLY A 152 -26.32 9.34 -12.08
C GLY A 152 -26.42 9.21 -13.61
N ASN A 153 -25.29 9.22 -14.33
CA ASN A 153 -25.26 9.01 -15.77
C ASN A 153 -25.65 7.56 -16.14
N ILE A 154 -25.11 6.59 -15.40
CA ILE A 154 -25.50 5.17 -15.56
C ILE A 154 -26.97 4.97 -15.21
N ASN A 155 -27.46 5.52 -14.08
CA ASN A 155 -28.85 5.42 -13.66
C ASN A 155 -29.82 6.02 -14.71
N ASN A 156 -29.43 7.08 -15.40
CA ASN A 156 -30.19 7.61 -16.53
C ASN A 156 -30.27 6.59 -17.67
N ALA A 157 -29.17 5.95 -18.04
CA ALA A 157 -29.17 4.94 -19.09
C ALA A 157 -29.98 3.69 -18.72
N LEU A 158 -30.02 3.32 -17.43
CA LEU A 158 -30.82 2.20 -16.93
C LEU A 158 -32.34 2.40 -17.12
N GLN A 159 -32.82 3.61 -17.40
CA GLN A 159 -34.24 3.85 -17.76
C GLN A 159 -34.58 3.32 -19.14
N TYR A 160 -33.58 3.16 -20.01
CA TYR A 160 -33.74 2.69 -21.39
C TYR A 160 -33.18 1.28 -21.60
N ALA A 161 -32.17 0.89 -20.81
CA ALA A 161 -31.56 -0.43 -20.83
C ALA A 161 -32.47 -1.44 -20.12
N THR A 162 -32.82 -2.53 -20.79
CA THR A 162 -33.81 -3.51 -20.32
C THR A 162 -33.25 -4.92 -20.09
N GLY A 163 -31.93 -5.10 -20.27
CA GLY A 163 -31.26 -6.38 -20.09
C GLY A 163 -31.34 -6.89 -18.65
N GLU A 164 -31.40 -8.22 -18.50
CA GLU A 164 -31.39 -8.89 -17.19
C GLU A 164 -30.07 -8.67 -16.44
N LEU A 165 -29.00 -8.48 -17.20
CA LEU A 165 -27.67 -8.16 -16.68
C LEU A 165 -27.19 -6.81 -17.23
N CYS A 166 -26.53 -6.04 -16.39
CA CYS A 166 -25.97 -4.74 -16.70
C CYS A 166 -24.47 -4.74 -16.39
N VAL A 167 -23.62 -4.57 -17.40
CA VAL A 167 -22.17 -4.42 -17.24
C VAL A 167 -21.81 -2.95 -17.21
N VAL A 168 -21.00 -2.54 -16.24
CA VAL A 168 -20.43 -1.19 -16.17
C VAL A 168 -18.93 -1.28 -16.43
N LEU A 169 -18.50 -0.64 -17.52
CA LEU A 169 -17.08 -0.48 -17.88
C LEU A 169 -16.68 0.99 -17.78
N ASP A 170 -15.47 1.23 -17.28
CA ASP A 170 -14.86 2.57 -17.42
C ASP A 170 -14.45 2.83 -18.87
N PRO A 171 -14.42 4.10 -19.30
CA PRO A 171 -14.15 4.45 -20.71
C PRO A 171 -12.75 4.06 -21.19
N ASP A 172 -11.81 3.82 -20.27
CA ASP A 172 -10.45 3.36 -20.55
C ASP A 172 -10.27 1.84 -20.40
N HIS A 173 -11.34 1.08 -20.12
CA HIS A 173 -11.27 -0.35 -19.89
C HIS A 173 -11.70 -1.14 -21.13
N VAL A 174 -10.71 -1.57 -21.91
CA VAL A 174 -10.91 -2.31 -23.16
C VAL A 174 -11.20 -3.78 -22.85
N PRO A 175 -12.43 -4.30 -23.09
CA PRO A 175 -12.80 -5.68 -22.77
C PRO A 175 -12.25 -6.68 -23.81
N ALA A 176 -11.92 -7.88 -23.33
CA ALA A 176 -11.60 -9.01 -24.19
C ALA A 176 -12.87 -9.60 -24.82
N PRO A 177 -12.80 -10.20 -26.03
CA PRO A 177 -13.95 -10.79 -26.70
C PRO A 177 -14.71 -11.85 -25.89
N GLY A 178 -14.04 -12.56 -24.96
CA GLY A 178 -14.64 -13.57 -24.10
C GLY A 178 -15.11 -13.06 -22.73
N PHE A 179 -15.22 -11.75 -22.54
CA PHE A 179 -15.58 -11.14 -21.25
C PHE A 179 -16.89 -11.69 -20.70
N LEU A 180 -17.97 -11.60 -21.47
CA LEU A 180 -19.30 -12.04 -21.04
C LEU A 180 -19.39 -13.55 -20.88
N ASP A 181 -18.71 -14.34 -21.74
CA ASP A 181 -18.67 -15.80 -21.62
C ASP A 181 -18.10 -16.27 -20.27
N ALA A 182 -17.13 -15.53 -19.73
CA ALA A 182 -16.52 -15.83 -18.43
C ALA A 182 -17.36 -15.38 -17.23
N VAL A 183 -18.34 -14.49 -17.41
CA VAL A 183 -19.06 -13.85 -16.30
C VAL A 183 -20.51 -14.31 -16.17
N VAL A 184 -21.22 -14.45 -17.30
CA VAL A 184 -22.69 -14.65 -17.34
C VAL A 184 -23.14 -15.89 -16.59
N HIS A 185 -22.39 -17.00 -16.66
CA HIS A 185 -22.75 -18.26 -16.01
C HIS A 185 -22.82 -18.18 -14.46
N HIS A 186 -22.17 -17.19 -13.85
CA HIS A 186 -22.25 -16.99 -12.39
C HIS A 186 -23.64 -16.53 -11.93
N PHE A 187 -24.42 -15.96 -12.84
CA PHE A 187 -25.81 -15.54 -12.57
C PHE A 187 -26.82 -16.69 -12.67
N ASN A 188 -26.39 -17.93 -12.95
CA ASN A 188 -27.23 -19.11 -12.75
C ASN A 188 -27.75 -19.23 -11.31
N ASP A 189 -26.96 -18.77 -10.34
CA ASP A 189 -27.39 -18.58 -8.95
C ASP A 189 -28.25 -17.30 -8.85
N PRO A 190 -29.56 -17.42 -8.56
CA PRO A 190 -30.48 -16.27 -8.54
C PRO A 190 -30.16 -15.27 -7.42
N GLU A 191 -29.40 -15.68 -6.39
CA GLU A 191 -29.01 -14.83 -5.28
C GLU A 191 -27.80 -13.91 -5.59
N ILE A 192 -27.11 -14.15 -6.73
CA ILE A 192 -25.98 -13.30 -7.13
C ILE A 192 -26.50 -11.98 -7.68
N GLY A 193 -26.20 -10.90 -6.95
CA GLY A 193 -26.54 -9.54 -7.31
C GLY A 193 -25.49 -8.90 -8.22
N PHE A 194 -24.20 -9.24 -8.05
CA PHE A 194 -23.14 -8.74 -8.92
C PHE A 194 -21.91 -9.67 -8.99
N VAL A 195 -21.20 -9.54 -10.09
CA VAL A 195 -19.93 -10.22 -10.35
C VAL A 195 -18.87 -9.19 -10.67
N GLN A 196 -17.78 -9.17 -9.91
CA GLN A 196 -16.62 -8.32 -10.14
C GLN A 196 -15.49 -9.15 -10.75
N ILE A 197 -14.86 -8.66 -11.81
CA ILE A 197 -13.64 -9.23 -12.35
C ILE A 197 -12.40 -8.47 -11.87
N VAL A 198 -11.22 -9.04 -12.12
CA VAL A 198 -9.95 -8.39 -11.77
C VAL A 198 -9.76 -7.09 -12.57
N GLN A 199 -9.14 -6.10 -11.93
CA GLN A 199 -8.67 -4.91 -12.61
C GLN A 199 -7.19 -5.07 -12.98
N ALA A 200 -6.89 -4.98 -14.27
CA ALA A 200 -5.55 -5.03 -14.82
C ALA A 200 -5.26 -3.75 -15.63
N TYR A 201 -3.99 -3.47 -15.87
CA TYR A 201 -3.57 -2.20 -16.46
C TYR A 201 -2.63 -2.40 -17.64
N SER A 202 -2.69 -1.49 -18.62
CA SER A 202 -1.86 -1.52 -19.84
C SER A 202 -0.62 -0.64 -19.75
N ASN A 203 -0.66 0.43 -18.95
CA ASN A 203 0.36 1.47 -18.90
C ASN A 203 1.37 1.37 -17.73
N LEU A 204 1.56 0.17 -17.17
CA LEU A 204 2.47 -0.10 -16.03
C LEU A 204 3.90 0.42 -16.24
N GLY A 205 4.33 0.46 -17.48
CA GLY A 205 5.67 0.86 -17.87
C GLY A 205 5.83 2.37 -18.11
N ASP A 206 4.78 3.20 -18.06
CA ASP A 206 4.79 4.58 -18.54
C ASP A 206 5.49 5.57 -17.61
N SER A 207 5.39 5.39 -16.32
CA SER A 207 6.09 6.18 -15.31
C SER A 207 6.34 5.36 -14.05
N LEU A 208 7.18 5.90 -13.13
CA LEU A 208 7.33 5.32 -11.79
C LEU A 208 6.03 5.43 -10.99
N ILE A 209 5.25 6.48 -11.22
CA ILE A 209 3.94 6.68 -10.59
C ILE A 209 2.97 5.59 -11.07
N ALA A 210 2.84 5.38 -12.38
CA ALA A 210 1.99 4.32 -12.94
C ALA A 210 2.37 2.94 -12.40
N LYS A 211 3.67 2.62 -12.38
CA LYS A 211 4.16 1.38 -11.82
C LYS A 211 3.84 1.23 -10.34
N GLY A 212 4.04 2.30 -9.56
CA GLY A 212 3.76 2.30 -8.12
C GLY A 212 2.28 2.17 -7.82
N ALA A 213 1.43 2.91 -8.52
CA ALA A 213 -0.02 2.87 -8.39
C ALA A 213 -0.56 1.45 -8.65
N ALA A 214 -0.11 0.81 -9.74
CA ALA A 214 -0.51 -0.56 -10.06
C ALA A 214 -0.03 -1.58 -9.02
N GLN A 215 1.23 -1.50 -8.58
CA GLN A 215 1.79 -2.42 -7.58
C GLN A 215 1.05 -2.41 -6.24
N GLN A 216 0.39 -1.33 -5.87
CA GLN A 216 -0.42 -1.24 -4.66
C GLN A 216 -1.71 -2.06 -4.76
N THR A 217 -2.19 -2.33 -5.97
CA THR A 217 -3.48 -3.01 -6.20
C THR A 217 -3.35 -4.52 -6.39
N PHE A 218 -2.18 -5.05 -6.78
CA PHE A 218 -2.02 -6.46 -7.13
C PHE A 218 -2.38 -7.44 -6.02
N GLN A 219 -2.02 -7.13 -4.76
CA GLN A 219 -2.40 -7.96 -3.61
C GLN A 219 -3.91 -7.91 -3.36
N PHE A 220 -4.51 -6.74 -3.52
CA PHE A 220 -5.94 -6.55 -3.31
C PHE A 220 -6.75 -7.29 -4.36
N TYR A 221 -6.50 -7.05 -5.65
CA TYR A 221 -7.21 -7.71 -6.75
C TYR A 221 -6.81 -9.17 -6.96
N GLY A 222 -5.72 -9.61 -6.38
CA GLY A 222 -5.30 -11.01 -6.38
C GLY A 222 -5.88 -11.76 -5.18
N PRO A 223 -5.04 -12.15 -4.21
CA PRO A 223 -5.43 -13.05 -3.12
C PRO A 223 -6.53 -12.49 -2.21
N ILE A 224 -6.61 -11.18 -1.96
CA ILE A 224 -7.61 -10.61 -1.06
C ILE A 224 -9.03 -10.73 -1.65
N MET A 225 -9.23 -10.30 -2.89
CA MET A 225 -10.55 -10.41 -3.54
C MET A 225 -10.97 -11.88 -3.78
N CYS A 226 -10.02 -12.79 -4.05
CA CYS A 226 -10.30 -14.23 -4.08
C CYS A 226 -10.83 -14.75 -2.74
N THR A 227 -10.35 -14.22 -1.62
CA THR A 227 -10.85 -14.58 -0.29
C THR A 227 -12.18 -13.90 0.02
N MET A 228 -12.36 -12.65 -0.35
CA MET A 228 -13.67 -11.97 -0.23
C MET A 228 -14.76 -12.75 -0.96
N ASN A 229 -14.43 -13.42 -2.08
CA ASN A 229 -15.32 -14.36 -2.74
C ASN A 229 -15.74 -15.53 -1.83
N SER A 230 -14.83 -16.07 -1.01
CA SER A 230 -15.15 -17.12 -0.03
C SER A 230 -16.08 -16.65 1.08
N TYR A 231 -15.94 -15.40 1.48
CA TYR A 231 -16.68 -14.80 2.58
C TYR A 231 -18.00 -14.14 2.14
N GLY A 232 -18.27 -14.08 0.82
CA GLY A 232 -19.43 -13.39 0.27
C GLY A 232 -19.40 -11.88 0.49
N THR A 233 -18.21 -11.29 0.44
CA THR A 233 -17.94 -9.87 0.73
C THR A 233 -17.16 -9.20 -0.39
N VAL A 234 -17.24 -9.71 -1.62
CA VAL A 234 -16.63 -9.10 -2.81
C VAL A 234 -17.11 -7.66 -2.94
N LEU A 235 -16.19 -6.75 -3.25
CA LEU A 235 -16.52 -5.34 -3.47
C LEU A 235 -16.76 -5.08 -4.95
N ALA A 236 -17.70 -4.21 -5.27
CA ALA A 236 -17.72 -3.53 -6.54
C ALA A 236 -16.66 -2.41 -6.51
N ILE A 237 -15.89 -2.25 -7.58
CA ILE A 237 -14.74 -1.34 -7.67
C ILE A 237 -14.92 -0.27 -8.78
N GLY A 238 -16.15 0.02 -9.16
CA GLY A 238 -16.51 1.07 -10.09
C GLY A 238 -16.29 0.77 -11.57
N ALA A 239 -15.48 -0.25 -11.89
CA ALA A 239 -15.21 -0.70 -13.25
C ALA A 239 -15.32 -2.21 -13.35
N ASN A 240 -15.64 -2.71 -14.55
CA ASN A 240 -15.62 -4.14 -14.86
C ASN A 240 -16.55 -4.97 -13.96
N CYS A 241 -17.64 -4.39 -13.53
CA CYS A 241 -18.63 -5.02 -12.68
C CYS A 241 -19.90 -5.33 -13.49
N THR A 242 -20.39 -6.55 -13.35
CA THR A 242 -21.65 -6.99 -13.94
C THR A 242 -22.68 -7.12 -12.84
N PHE A 243 -23.81 -6.48 -12.99
CA PHE A 243 -24.91 -6.46 -12.02
C PHE A 243 -26.13 -7.20 -12.57
N ARG A 244 -26.84 -7.92 -11.71
CA ARG A 244 -28.20 -8.34 -12.01
C ARG A 244 -29.12 -7.12 -11.95
N ARG A 245 -29.92 -6.91 -12.99
CA ARG A 245 -30.83 -5.76 -13.07
C ARG A 245 -31.79 -5.70 -11.87
N ALA A 246 -32.42 -6.81 -11.54
CA ALA A 246 -33.31 -6.89 -10.38
C ALA A 246 -32.63 -6.53 -9.05
N ALA A 247 -31.33 -6.79 -8.92
CA ALA A 247 -30.56 -6.38 -7.75
C ALA A 247 -30.40 -4.85 -7.70
N LEU A 248 -30.00 -4.21 -8.82
CA LEU A 248 -29.93 -2.74 -8.88
C LEU A 248 -31.28 -2.09 -8.64
N ASP A 249 -32.35 -2.60 -9.22
CA ASP A 249 -33.71 -2.08 -9.02
C ASP A 249 -34.15 -2.16 -7.56
N SER A 250 -33.74 -3.21 -6.82
CA SER A 250 -34.05 -3.40 -5.41
C SER A 250 -33.48 -2.32 -4.49
N ILE A 251 -32.46 -1.58 -4.95
CA ILE A 251 -31.81 -0.49 -4.21
C ILE A 251 -32.01 0.88 -4.88
N GLY A 252 -32.78 0.94 -5.98
CA GLY A 252 -33.05 2.18 -6.73
C GLY A 252 -31.93 2.62 -7.67
N GLY A 253 -31.11 1.68 -8.16
CA GLY A 253 -29.98 1.92 -9.05
C GLY A 253 -28.64 2.06 -8.35
N HIS A 254 -27.62 2.58 -9.04
CA HIS A 254 -26.32 2.83 -8.45
C HIS A 254 -26.36 3.94 -7.42
N ALA A 255 -25.72 3.73 -6.28
CA ALA A 255 -25.60 4.73 -5.22
C ALA A 255 -24.74 5.91 -5.67
N SER A 256 -24.97 7.08 -5.09
CA SER A 256 -24.18 8.29 -5.31
C SER A 256 -23.05 8.44 -4.30
N GLY A 257 -22.05 9.27 -4.61
CA GLY A 257 -20.95 9.64 -3.71
C GLY A 257 -19.56 9.49 -4.34
N LEU A 258 -18.51 9.70 -3.54
CA LEU A 258 -17.12 9.58 -3.99
C LEU A 258 -16.66 8.11 -4.14
N ALA A 259 -17.29 7.20 -3.41
CA ALA A 259 -17.09 5.76 -3.47
C ALA A 259 -18.45 5.08 -3.74
N GLU A 260 -19.06 5.46 -4.85
CA GLU A 260 -20.40 5.05 -5.29
C GLU A 260 -20.49 3.54 -5.54
N ASP A 261 -19.41 2.95 -5.99
CA ASP A 261 -19.24 1.53 -6.22
C ASP A 261 -19.30 0.70 -4.93
N MET A 262 -18.47 1.05 -3.96
CA MET A 262 -18.50 0.43 -2.65
C MET A 262 -19.85 0.65 -1.96
N HIS A 263 -20.45 1.85 -2.09
CA HIS A 263 -21.78 2.16 -1.52
C HIS A 263 -22.87 1.29 -2.15
N THR A 264 -22.83 1.12 -3.49
CA THR A 264 -23.74 0.22 -4.21
C THR A 264 -23.60 -1.22 -3.71
N ALA A 265 -22.37 -1.73 -3.59
CA ALA A 265 -22.12 -3.06 -3.04
C ALA A 265 -22.63 -3.21 -1.59
N MET A 266 -22.42 -2.18 -0.74
CA MET A 266 -22.96 -2.17 0.63
C MET A 266 -24.49 -2.28 0.66
N GLN A 267 -25.19 -1.53 -0.19
CA GLN A 267 -26.65 -1.57 -0.25
C GLN A 267 -27.17 -2.93 -0.76
N LEU A 268 -26.52 -3.50 -1.78
CA LEU A 268 -26.85 -4.84 -2.31
C LEU A 268 -26.66 -5.92 -1.24
N HIS A 269 -25.53 -5.92 -0.56
CA HIS A 269 -25.26 -6.87 0.53
C HIS A 269 -26.23 -6.70 1.70
N ALA A 270 -26.61 -5.46 2.04
CA ALA A 270 -27.61 -5.19 3.08
C ALA A 270 -29.01 -5.71 2.71
N LYS A 271 -29.33 -5.82 1.40
CA LYS A 271 -30.55 -6.44 0.89
C LYS A 271 -30.47 -7.98 0.78
N GLY A 272 -29.33 -8.57 1.13
CA GLY A 272 -29.11 -10.01 1.09
C GLY A 272 -28.56 -10.55 -0.22
N TRP A 273 -28.32 -9.70 -1.23
CA TRP A 273 -27.70 -10.13 -2.47
C TRP A 273 -26.28 -10.64 -2.23
N LYS A 274 -25.90 -11.71 -2.92
CA LYS A 274 -24.53 -12.26 -2.89
C LYS A 274 -23.70 -11.67 -4.02
N SER A 275 -22.39 -11.76 -3.88
CA SER A 275 -21.41 -11.31 -4.87
C SER A 275 -20.42 -12.41 -5.24
N ARG A 276 -19.83 -12.31 -6.45
CA ARG A 276 -18.79 -13.21 -6.93
C ARG A 276 -17.59 -12.44 -7.44
N TYR A 277 -16.40 -13.05 -7.32
CA TYR A 277 -15.18 -12.54 -7.90
C TYR A 277 -14.63 -13.51 -8.94
N VAL A 278 -14.34 -13.00 -10.14
CA VAL A 278 -13.77 -13.78 -11.24
C VAL A 278 -12.32 -13.35 -11.45
N PRO A 279 -11.33 -14.14 -10.99
CA PRO A 279 -9.91 -13.79 -11.05
C PRO A 279 -9.31 -14.13 -12.42
N VAL A 280 -9.80 -13.45 -13.45
CA VAL A 280 -9.32 -13.54 -14.84
C VAL A 280 -9.16 -12.13 -15.39
N VAL A 281 -8.07 -11.86 -16.10
CA VAL A 281 -7.86 -10.58 -16.78
C VAL A 281 -8.71 -10.55 -18.05
N LEU A 282 -9.83 -9.85 -17.98
CA LEU A 282 -10.80 -9.72 -19.08
C LEU A 282 -10.91 -8.29 -19.61
N THR A 283 -10.28 -7.33 -18.93
CA THR A 283 -10.16 -5.94 -19.34
C THR A 283 -8.81 -5.37 -18.94
N ARG A 284 -8.36 -4.32 -19.65
CA ARG A 284 -7.20 -3.52 -19.23
C ARG A 284 -7.55 -2.05 -19.30
N GLY A 285 -7.34 -1.39 -18.17
CA GLY A 285 -7.52 0.05 -18.03
C GLY A 285 -6.19 0.80 -17.87
N LEU A 286 -6.26 2.04 -17.41
CA LEU A 286 -5.11 2.90 -17.17
C LEU A 286 -4.99 3.24 -15.68
N VAL A 287 -3.76 3.24 -15.17
CA VAL A 287 -3.42 3.86 -13.88
C VAL A 287 -2.92 5.29 -14.09
N PRO A 288 -3.01 6.16 -13.07
CA PRO A 288 -2.46 7.51 -13.15
C PRO A 288 -0.98 7.52 -13.52
N ASN A 289 -0.59 8.33 -14.49
CA ASN A 289 0.80 8.50 -14.93
C ASN A 289 1.54 9.58 -14.16
N THR A 290 0.83 10.56 -13.58
CA THR A 290 1.36 11.73 -12.88
C THR A 290 1.06 11.66 -11.40
N LEU A 291 1.84 12.36 -10.59
CA LEU A 291 1.64 12.43 -9.15
C LEU A 291 0.34 13.19 -8.80
N SER A 292 0.02 14.23 -9.57
CA SER A 292 -1.21 15.00 -9.44
C SER A 292 -2.45 14.14 -9.62
N ALA A 293 -2.52 13.36 -10.70
CA ALA A 293 -3.62 12.44 -10.98
C ALA A 293 -3.71 11.32 -9.92
N TYR A 294 -2.56 10.78 -9.51
CA TYR A 294 -2.49 9.77 -8.46
C TYR A 294 -2.98 10.31 -7.10
N TYR A 295 -2.52 11.49 -6.69
CA TYR A 295 -2.96 12.11 -5.42
C TYR A 295 -4.45 12.46 -5.42
N ALA A 296 -4.98 12.96 -6.54
CA ALA A 296 -6.42 13.21 -6.69
C ALA A 296 -7.24 11.91 -6.53
N GLN A 297 -6.79 10.81 -7.14
CA GLN A 297 -7.41 9.49 -7.01
C GLN A 297 -7.35 8.98 -5.56
N GLN A 298 -6.18 9.04 -4.91
CA GLN A 298 -6.01 8.57 -3.53
C GLN A 298 -6.82 9.40 -2.52
N LEU A 299 -6.91 10.72 -2.72
CA LEU A 299 -7.75 11.59 -1.90
C LEU A 299 -9.24 11.22 -2.04
N LYS A 300 -9.70 11.00 -3.29
CA LYS A 300 -11.07 10.58 -3.58
C LYS A 300 -11.40 9.26 -2.87
N TRP A 301 -10.52 8.27 -2.96
CA TRP A 301 -10.71 6.96 -2.32
C TRP A 301 -10.70 7.04 -0.79
N ALA A 302 -9.69 7.72 -0.21
CA ALA A 302 -9.60 7.90 1.24
C ALA A 302 -10.82 8.64 1.79
N ARG A 303 -11.18 9.79 1.18
CA ARG A 303 -12.33 10.60 1.62
C ARG A 303 -13.66 9.85 1.45
N GLY A 304 -13.83 9.15 0.31
CA GLY A 304 -15.05 8.39 0.01
C GLY A 304 -15.26 7.23 0.98
N THR A 305 -14.23 6.44 1.26
CA THR A 305 -14.32 5.30 2.17
C THR A 305 -14.54 5.73 3.62
N PHE A 306 -13.86 6.80 4.10
CA PHE A 306 -14.11 7.38 5.41
C PHE A 306 -15.52 7.96 5.53
N GLU A 307 -16.05 8.58 4.47
CA GLU A 307 -17.43 9.05 4.47
C GLU A 307 -18.43 7.91 4.62
N LEU A 308 -18.25 6.82 3.88
CA LEU A 308 -19.10 5.66 4.00
C LEU A 308 -19.06 5.04 5.41
N LEU A 309 -17.87 5.02 6.05
CA LEU A 309 -17.70 4.52 7.41
C LEU A 309 -18.58 5.27 8.42
N VAL A 310 -18.71 6.59 8.25
CA VAL A 310 -19.45 7.43 9.21
C VAL A 310 -20.92 7.71 8.79
N THR A 311 -21.31 7.37 7.56
CA THR A 311 -22.65 7.65 7.02
C THR A 311 -23.45 6.41 6.69
N ALA A 312 -23.04 5.63 5.69
CA ALA A 312 -23.77 4.46 5.19
C ALA A 312 -23.57 3.24 6.10
N TYR A 313 -22.35 2.98 6.55
CA TYR A 313 -22.02 1.83 7.37
C TYR A 313 -22.84 1.72 8.66
N PRO A 314 -22.99 2.77 9.49
CA PRO A 314 -23.83 2.69 10.70
C PRO A 314 -25.30 2.42 10.39
N LYS A 315 -25.82 2.98 9.29
CA LYS A 315 -27.22 2.79 8.88
C LYS A 315 -27.51 1.35 8.44
N LEU A 316 -26.55 0.73 7.72
CA LEU A 316 -26.68 -0.60 7.16
C LEU A 316 -26.17 -1.70 8.11
N PHE A 317 -25.49 -1.34 9.21
CA PHE A 317 -24.77 -2.24 10.10
C PHE A 317 -25.58 -3.46 10.55
N ARG A 318 -26.86 -3.25 10.93
CA ARG A 318 -27.73 -4.34 11.41
C ARG A 318 -28.13 -5.32 10.30
N GLN A 319 -28.10 -4.89 9.04
CA GLN A 319 -28.49 -5.68 7.87
C GLN A 319 -27.33 -6.53 7.36
N PHE A 320 -26.10 -6.19 7.72
CA PHE A 320 -24.90 -6.92 7.32
C PHE A 320 -24.73 -8.23 8.10
N THR A 321 -24.21 -9.25 7.44
CA THR A 321 -23.61 -10.42 8.08
C THR A 321 -22.39 -9.99 8.91
N TRP A 322 -21.93 -10.85 9.84
CA TRP A 322 -20.76 -10.55 10.66
C TRP A 322 -19.50 -10.26 9.82
N LEU A 323 -19.29 -11.05 8.76
CA LEU A 323 -18.15 -10.87 7.85
C LEU A 323 -18.24 -9.55 7.08
N GLN A 324 -19.43 -9.17 6.62
CA GLN A 324 -19.64 -7.88 5.96
C GLN A 324 -19.40 -6.70 6.92
N ARG A 325 -19.83 -6.82 8.20
CA ARG A 325 -19.51 -5.81 9.23
C ARG A 325 -18.00 -5.64 9.39
N LEU A 326 -17.30 -6.76 9.54
CA LEU A 326 -15.84 -6.73 9.68
C LEU A 326 -15.17 -6.07 8.45
N HIS A 327 -15.51 -6.52 7.24
CA HIS A 327 -14.84 -6.05 6.01
C HIS A 327 -15.15 -4.57 5.73
N TYR A 328 -16.41 -4.15 5.74
CA TYR A 328 -16.77 -2.75 5.49
C TYR A 328 -16.28 -1.81 6.61
N GLY A 329 -16.14 -2.28 7.84
CA GLY A 329 -15.57 -1.50 8.94
C GLY A 329 -14.05 -1.36 8.88
N THR A 330 -13.34 -2.32 8.26
CA THR A 330 -11.87 -2.33 8.22
C THR A 330 -11.27 -1.70 6.96
N ILE A 331 -11.98 -1.69 5.83
CA ILE A 331 -11.48 -1.10 4.57
C ILE A 331 -10.96 0.34 4.74
N PRO A 332 -11.69 1.26 5.38
CA PRO A 332 -11.21 2.63 5.55
C PRO A 332 -9.96 2.75 6.44
N LEU A 333 -9.70 1.75 7.30
CA LEU A 333 -8.54 1.76 8.19
C LEU A 333 -7.22 1.69 7.41
N HIS A 334 -7.24 1.20 6.17
CA HIS A 334 -6.08 1.25 5.27
C HIS A 334 -5.48 2.66 5.15
N TYR A 335 -6.33 3.68 5.08
CA TYR A 335 -5.89 5.08 4.92
C TYR A 335 -5.43 5.71 6.24
N LEU A 336 -5.68 5.09 7.41
CA LEU A 336 -5.06 5.50 8.67
C LEU A 336 -3.55 5.24 8.70
N ALA A 337 -3.00 4.49 7.74
CA ALA A 337 -1.56 4.35 7.52
C ALA A 337 -0.86 5.72 7.41
N GLY A 338 -1.54 6.77 6.94
CA GLY A 338 -1.00 8.14 6.93
C GLY A 338 -0.59 8.65 8.32
N ILE A 339 -1.36 8.32 9.37
CA ILE A 339 -1.03 8.66 10.78
C ILE A 339 0.20 7.86 11.22
N VAL A 340 0.26 6.57 10.88
CA VAL A 340 1.39 5.70 11.24
C VAL A 340 2.69 6.19 10.58
N PHE A 341 2.63 6.58 9.31
CA PHE A 341 3.79 7.16 8.61
C PHE A 341 4.23 8.48 9.24
N LEU A 342 3.30 9.35 9.61
CA LEU A 342 3.62 10.58 10.33
C LEU A 342 4.35 10.29 11.66
N ILE A 343 3.88 9.31 12.44
CA ILE A 343 4.54 8.86 13.66
C ILE A 343 5.96 8.36 13.36
N ASN A 344 6.14 7.56 12.31
CA ASN A 344 7.44 7.04 11.88
C ASN A 344 8.42 8.15 11.42
N PHE A 345 7.92 9.30 10.97
CA PHE A 345 8.76 10.47 10.67
C PHE A 345 9.11 11.27 11.93
N ILE A 346 8.12 11.49 12.81
CA ILE A 346 8.29 12.34 14.00
C ILE A 346 9.18 11.66 15.04
N VAL A 347 9.02 10.35 15.31
CA VAL A 347 9.73 9.67 16.39
C VAL A 347 11.25 9.76 16.27
N PRO A 348 11.90 9.42 15.12
CA PRO A 348 13.35 9.54 15.01
C PRO A 348 13.82 11.00 15.05
N VAL A 349 13.06 11.95 14.47
CA VAL A 349 13.40 13.37 14.50
C VAL A 349 13.41 13.88 15.94
N VAL A 350 12.35 13.64 16.72
CA VAL A 350 12.25 14.05 18.11
C VAL A 350 13.35 13.40 18.95
N SER A 351 13.60 12.08 18.73
CA SER A 351 14.67 11.37 19.44
C SER A 351 16.05 11.96 19.17
N LEU A 352 16.37 12.27 17.91
CA LEU A 352 17.66 12.85 17.51
C LEU A 352 17.88 14.28 18.07
N VAL A 353 16.80 15.08 18.15
CA VAL A 353 16.89 16.47 18.61
C VAL A 353 16.90 16.56 20.15
N THR A 354 16.15 15.71 20.84
CA THR A 354 15.96 15.81 22.29
C THR A 354 16.79 14.82 23.10
N GLY A 355 17.35 13.78 22.45
CA GLY A 355 18.01 12.66 23.12
C GLY A 355 17.03 11.72 23.85
N TYR A 356 15.71 11.95 23.75
CA TYR A 356 14.72 11.05 24.37
C TYR A 356 14.64 9.73 23.62
N ILE A 357 14.72 8.65 24.39
CA ILE A 357 14.66 7.27 23.90
C ILE A 357 13.26 6.74 24.16
N PRO A 358 12.44 6.43 23.13
CA PRO A 358 11.11 5.84 23.35
C PRO A 358 11.20 4.45 23.97
N PHE A 359 12.29 3.71 23.69
CA PHE A 359 12.41 2.28 23.93
C PHE A 359 13.74 1.94 24.59
N ARG A 360 13.75 1.16 25.68
CA ARG A 360 14.95 0.73 26.41
C ARG A 360 15.39 -0.68 26.06
N ALA A 361 15.16 -1.14 24.84
CA ALA A 361 15.60 -2.47 24.43
C ALA A 361 17.08 -2.48 24.02
N ASP A 362 17.75 -3.59 24.27
CA ASP A 362 18.98 -3.90 23.55
C ASP A 362 18.65 -4.06 22.06
N LEU A 363 19.39 -3.34 21.18
CA LEU A 363 19.12 -3.31 19.76
C LEU A 363 19.35 -4.67 19.09
N VAL A 364 20.28 -5.47 19.60
CA VAL A 364 20.58 -6.80 19.06
C VAL A 364 19.45 -7.76 19.45
N GLU A 365 19.06 -7.79 20.73
CA GLU A 365 17.94 -8.60 21.21
C GLU A 365 16.65 -8.23 20.47
N PHE A 366 16.36 -6.94 20.35
CA PHE A 366 15.19 -6.46 19.59
C PHE A 366 15.22 -6.93 18.13
N SER A 367 16.37 -6.80 17.44
CA SER A 367 16.50 -7.20 16.04
C SER A 367 16.32 -8.70 15.85
N LEU A 368 16.84 -9.51 16.76
CA LEU A 368 16.68 -10.96 16.74
C LEU A 368 15.22 -11.37 16.98
N LEU A 369 14.52 -10.73 17.92
CA LEU A 369 13.10 -10.98 18.19
C LEU A 369 12.18 -10.49 17.07
N ALA A 370 12.53 -9.39 16.40
CA ALA A 370 11.79 -8.87 15.28
C ALA A 370 11.96 -9.69 13.98
N LEU A 371 13.12 -10.37 13.82
CA LEU A 371 13.46 -11.12 12.61
C LEU A 371 12.38 -12.13 12.17
N PRO A 372 11.86 -13.04 13.03
CA PRO A 372 10.82 -13.99 12.62
C PRO A 372 9.51 -13.31 12.22
N ALA A 373 9.13 -12.23 12.91
CA ALA A 373 7.91 -11.48 12.60
C ALA A 373 8.04 -10.80 11.24
N ILE A 374 9.14 -10.10 10.97
CA ILE A 374 9.42 -9.45 9.68
C ILE A 374 9.54 -10.49 8.55
N ALA A 375 10.27 -11.59 8.79
CA ALA A 375 10.39 -12.68 7.83
C ALA A 375 9.01 -13.26 7.47
N SER A 376 8.13 -13.45 8.46
CA SER A 376 6.76 -13.92 8.25
C SER A 376 5.99 -13.00 7.30
N VAL A 377 6.03 -11.68 7.53
CA VAL A 377 5.34 -10.70 6.69
C VAL A 377 5.83 -10.81 5.24
N VAL A 378 7.14 -10.81 5.02
CA VAL A 378 7.73 -10.88 3.69
C VAL A 378 7.43 -12.20 3.01
N LEU A 379 7.66 -13.33 3.69
CA LEU A 379 7.54 -14.66 3.10
C LEU A 379 6.09 -15.05 2.82
N ILE A 380 5.14 -14.75 3.72
CA ILE A 380 3.72 -15.00 3.51
C ILE A 380 3.21 -14.17 2.32
N ARG A 381 3.58 -12.87 2.28
CA ARG A 381 3.20 -11.99 1.18
C ARG A 381 3.71 -12.50 -0.19
N HIS A 382 4.95 -13.04 -0.23
CA HIS A 382 5.48 -13.65 -1.45
C HIS A 382 4.82 -14.99 -1.77
N TYR A 383 4.49 -15.78 -0.76
CA TYR A 383 3.83 -17.06 -0.95
C TYR A 383 2.46 -16.89 -1.65
N VAL A 384 1.65 -15.93 -1.23
CA VAL A 384 0.30 -15.69 -1.78
C VAL A 384 0.30 -15.03 -3.16
N GLN A 385 1.43 -14.48 -3.61
CA GLN A 385 1.54 -13.90 -4.95
C GLN A 385 1.34 -14.91 -6.10
N ARG A 386 1.34 -16.21 -5.83
CA ARG A 386 0.95 -17.21 -6.82
C ARG A 386 -0.49 -17.04 -7.32
N TRP A 387 -1.32 -16.31 -6.54
CA TRP A 387 -2.70 -15.94 -6.88
C TRP A 387 -2.83 -14.48 -7.35
N VAL A 388 -1.74 -13.79 -7.62
CA VAL A 388 -1.70 -12.57 -8.43
C VAL A 388 -1.80 -12.99 -9.90
N MET A 389 -2.63 -12.27 -10.66
CA MET A 389 -3.09 -12.70 -11.98
C MET A 389 -1.96 -12.98 -12.94
N GLU A 390 -1.05 -12.03 -13.11
CA GLU A 390 0.01 -12.13 -14.10
C GLU A 390 1.37 -12.36 -13.43
N GLU A 391 2.23 -13.14 -14.10
CA GLU A 391 3.53 -13.49 -13.55
C GLU A 391 4.47 -12.28 -13.41
N ASN A 392 4.39 -11.34 -14.35
CA ASN A 392 5.15 -10.09 -14.34
C ASN A 392 4.73 -9.11 -13.23
N GLU A 393 3.53 -9.27 -12.68
CA GLU A 393 3.01 -8.51 -11.53
C GLU A 393 3.53 -9.01 -10.18
N ARG A 394 4.17 -10.19 -10.16
CA ARG A 394 4.66 -10.82 -8.92
C ARG A 394 6.03 -10.29 -8.54
N GLY A 395 6.25 -9.91 -7.28
CA GLY A 395 7.54 -9.40 -6.80
C GLY A 395 7.46 -8.63 -5.48
N PHE A 396 8.52 -7.92 -5.11
CA PHE A 396 8.59 -7.17 -3.85
C PHE A 396 7.72 -5.90 -3.82
N HIS A 397 7.26 -5.42 -4.96
CA HIS A 397 6.43 -4.21 -5.08
C HIS A 397 7.04 -2.97 -4.40
N VAL A 398 8.38 -2.83 -4.48
CA VAL A 398 9.12 -1.78 -3.78
C VAL A 398 8.66 -0.38 -4.20
N VAL A 399 8.45 -0.17 -5.52
CA VAL A 399 8.01 1.13 -6.04
C VAL A 399 6.63 1.50 -5.48
N GLY A 400 5.71 0.53 -5.42
CA GLY A 400 4.39 0.73 -4.81
C GLY A 400 4.46 1.07 -3.33
N GLY A 401 5.34 0.39 -2.56
CA GLY A 401 5.55 0.67 -1.14
C GLY A 401 6.14 2.06 -0.88
N LEU A 402 7.14 2.46 -1.65
CA LEU A 402 7.75 3.79 -1.53
C LEU A 402 6.76 4.90 -1.88
N LEU A 403 5.97 4.72 -2.94
CA LEU A 403 4.93 5.68 -3.32
C LEU A 403 3.83 5.75 -2.25
N PHE A 404 3.42 4.61 -1.68
CA PHE A 404 2.41 4.54 -0.62
C PHE A 404 2.82 5.35 0.62
N ILE A 405 4.08 5.20 1.06
CA ILE A 405 4.61 5.96 2.20
C ILE A 405 4.65 7.47 1.87
N GLY A 406 5.08 7.86 0.67
CA GLY A 406 5.12 9.27 0.24
C GLY A 406 3.75 9.93 0.08
N THR A 407 2.67 9.14 0.08
CA THR A 407 1.28 9.62 -0.01
C THR A 407 0.66 9.90 1.36
N TRP A 408 1.42 9.78 2.45
CA TRP A 408 0.98 9.89 3.84
C TRP A 408 0.08 11.09 4.13
N TRP A 409 0.41 12.26 3.60
CA TRP A 409 -0.30 13.50 3.86
C TRP A 409 -1.66 13.59 3.13
N ILE A 410 -1.80 12.94 1.97
CA ILE A 410 -3.07 12.82 1.24
C ILE A 410 -4.07 11.99 2.06
N TYR A 411 -3.61 10.90 2.68
CA TYR A 411 -4.45 10.07 3.55
C TYR A 411 -4.91 10.84 4.79
N LEU A 412 -4.00 11.62 5.42
CA LEU A 412 -4.36 12.52 6.51
C LEU A 412 -5.36 13.58 6.06
N LEU A 413 -5.17 14.15 4.89
CA LEU A 413 -6.08 15.15 4.32
C LEU A 413 -7.48 14.55 4.09
N GLY A 414 -7.57 13.34 3.57
CA GLY A 414 -8.84 12.61 3.40
C GLY A 414 -9.56 12.40 4.73
N PHE A 415 -8.84 12.02 5.78
CA PHE A 415 -9.36 11.86 7.14
C PHE A 415 -9.85 13.20 7.71
N VAL A 416 -9.03 14.25 7.65
CA VAL A 416 -9.38 15.60 8.13
C VAL A 416 -10.60 16.16 7.38
N TYR A 417 -10.65 16.00 6.05
CA TYR A 417 -11.80 16.46 5.25
C TYR A 417 -13.10 15.72 5.61
N THR A 418 -12.98 14.47 6.07
CA THR A 418 -14.16 13.73 6.55
C THR A 418 -14.67 14.30 7.86
N ILE A 419 -13.79 14.55 8.84
CA ILE A 419 -14.16 15.16 10.13
C ILE A 419 -14.73 16.57 9.91
N ALA A 420 -14.06 17.37 9.08
CA ALA A 420 -14.49 18.74 8.75
C ALA A 420 -15.70 18.78 7.81
N ARG A 421 -16.21 17.64 7.35
CA ARG A 421 -17.31 17.52 6.36
C ARG A 421 -17.05 18.33 5.08
N LYS A 422 -15.77 18.51 4.71
CA LYS A 422 -15.40 19.24 3.49
C LYS A 422 -15.74 18.40 2.27
N LYS A 423 -16.45 19.01 1.32
CA LYS A 423 -16.79 18.38 0.05
C LYS A 423 -15.54 18.31 -0.84
N VAL A 424 -15.32 17.15 -1.46
CA VAL A 424 -14.34 16.95 -2.54
C VAL A 424 -15.14 16.73 -3.81
N PRO A 425 -14.86 17.47 -4.90
CA PRO A 425 -15.56 17.28 -6.15
C PRO A 425 -15.26 15.89 -6.73
N TYR A 426 -16.27 15.28 -7.34
CA TYR A 426 -16.06 14.08 -8.14
C TYR A 426 -15.48 14.50 -9.49
N LEU A 427 -14.19 14.24 -9.70
CA LEU A 427 -13.52 14.44 -10.98
C LEU A 427 -13.00 13.08 -11.47
N PRO A 428 -13.20 12.75 -12.77
CA PRO A 428 -12.53 11.62 -13.38
C PRO A 428 -11.01 11.75 -13.22
N THR A 429 -10.31 10.65 -13.09
CA THR A 429 -8.84 10.69 -13.07
C THR A 429 -8.34 11.06 -14.47
N PRO A 430 -7.54 12.12 -14.64
CA PRO A 430 -6.98 12.48 -15.94
C PRO A 430 -6.22 11.31 -16.57
N LYS A 431 -6.46 11.06 -17.87
CA LYS A 431 -5.86 9.93 -18.60
C LYS A 431 -4.70 10.35 -19.52
N ASP A 432 -4.69 11.61 -19.94
CA ASP A 432 -3.73 12.17 -20.91
C ASP A 432 -2.64 13.05 -20.30
N ASP A 433 -2.53 13.07 -18.98
CA ASP A 433 -1.58 13.94 -18.31
C ASP A 433 -0.15 13.38 -18.45
N SER A 434 0.60 13.91 -19.40
CA SER A 434 1.97 13.47 -19.74
C SER A 434 3.06 14.49 -19.35
N GLY A 435 2.67 15.63 -18.78
CA GLY A 435 3.58 16.68 -18.35
C GLY A 435 4.26 16.41 -17.00
N PRO A 436 5.32 17.16 -16.65
CA PRO A 436 5.88 17.13 -15.30
C PRO A 436 4.88 17.70 -14.30
N ASP A 437 4.85 17.09 -13.13
CA ASP A 437 4.00 17.55 -12.03
C ASP A 437 4.47 18.90 -11.45
N ASP A 438 3.54 19.67 -10.88
CA ASP A 438 3.90 20.86 -10.08
C ASP A 438 4.72 20.42 -8.86
N TRP A 439 5.93 20.97 -8.71
CA TRP A 439 6.82 20.68 -7.58
C TRP A 439 6.18 20.93 -6.22
N ARG A 440 5.15 21.80 -6.16
CA ARG A 440 4.40 22.10 -4.93
C ARG A 440 3.71 20.89 -4.33
N LEU A 441 3.39 19.89 -5.14
CA LEU A 441 2.83 18.62 -4.67
C LEU A 441 3.81 17.85 -3.76
N ASN A 442 5.11 18.14 -3.88
CA ASN A 442 6.16 17.53 -3.06
C ASN A 442 6.48 18.32 -1.78
N ILE A 443 5.89 19.50 -1.53
CA ILE A 443 6.21 20.31 -0.36
C ILE A 443 6.15 19.51 0.95
N PRO A 444 5.11 18.68 1.24
CA PRO A 444 5.10 17.89 2.47
C PRO A 444 6.25 16.87 2.55
N ASN A 445 6.62 16.28 1.43
CA ASN A 445 7.72 15.30 1.35
C ASN A 445 9.09 16.00 1.48
N ILE A 446 9.26 17.18 0.86
CA ILE A 446 10.44 18.03 1.02
C ILE A 446 10.59 18.48 2.48
N PHE A 447 9.51 18.86 3.15
CA PHE A 447 9.52 19.24 4.56
C PHE A 447 10.01 18.10 5.45
N VAL A 448 9.48 16.87 5.28
CA VAL A 448 9.97 15.69 6.01
C VAL A 448 11.45 15.43 5.72
N LEU A 449 11.88 15.53 4.46
CA LEU A 449 13.27 15.34 4.05
C LEU A 449 14.20 16.34 4.77
N VAL A 450 13.88 17.63 4.71
CA VAL A 450 14.74 18.70 5.28
C VAL A 450 14.84 18.59 6.80
N ILE A 451 13.71 18.37 7.48
CA ILE A 451 13.69 18.23 8.95
C ILE A 451 14.45 16.96 9.37
N SER A 452 14.27 15.84 8.68
CA SER A 452 14.97 14.60 8.99
C SER A 452 16.48 14.73 8.79
N MET A 453 16.93 15.37 7.70
CA MET A 453 18.35 15.65 7.46
C MET A 453 18.95 16.56 8.54
N ALA A 454 18.26 17.64 8.91
CA ALA A 454 18.70 18.54 9.97
C ALA A 454 18.81 17.79 11.32
N ALA A 455 17.82 16.96 11.65
CA ALA A 455 17.83 16.15 12.87
C ALA A 455 18.97 15.12 12.90
N ILE A 456 19.28 14.48 11.76
CA ILE A 456 20.41 13.56 11.64
C ILE A 456 21.72 14.29 11.93
N VAL A 457 21.96 15.43 11.26
CA VAL A 457 23.18 16.22 11.45
C VAL A 457 23.31 16.66 12.91
N TYR A 458 22.24 17.22 13.49
CA TYR A 458 22.24 17.67 14.88
C TYR A 458 22.49 16.51 15.85
N GLY A 459 21.74 15.41 15.73
CA GLY A 459 21.82 14.27 16.66
C GLY A 459 23.20 13.60 16.63
N LEU A 460 23.80 13.41 15.43
CA LEU A 460 25.13 12.84 15.27
C LEU A 460 26.26 13.75 15.78
N GLN A 461 26.06 15.07 15.79
CA GLN A 461 26.98 16.03 16.40
C GLN A 461 26.86 16.08 17.93
N ALA A 462 25.63 15.91 18.44
CA ALA A 462 25.35 15.99 19.87
C ALA A 462 25.81 14.74 20.65
N ASP A 463 25.59 13.55 20.10
CA ASP A 463 25.89 12.30 20.81
C ASP A 463 26.06 11.12 19.84
N TRP A 464 27.18 10.39 19.99
CA TRP A 464 27.54 9.20 19.19
C TRP A 464 27.31 7.94 20.02
N ASN A 465 26.07 7.51 20.16
CA ASN A 465 25.74 6.23 20.78
C ASN A 465 25.01 5.30 19.80
N PRO A 466 24.94 3.98 20.05
CA PRO A 466 24.27 3.03 19.15
C PRO A 466 22.81 3.37 18.88
N TYR A 467 22.12 3.96 19.86
CA TYR A 467 20.73 4.34 19.73
C TYR A 467 20.54 5.57 18.80
N THR A 468 21.39 6.59 18.93
CA THR A 468 21.40 7.73 18.04
C THR A 468 21.69 7.32 16.60
N LEU A 469 22.66 6.40 16.39
CA LEU A 469 22.93 5.82 15.06
C LEU A 469 21.74 5.07 14.51
N PHE A 470 21.02 4.31 15.32
CA PHE A 470 19.82 3.60 14.91
C PHE A 470 18.70 4.57 14.49
N MET A 471 18.45 5.63 15.28
CA MET A 471 17.46 6.66 14.92
C MET A 471 17.87 7.44 13.67
N ALA A 472 19.16 7.74 13.51
CA ALA A 472 19.69 8.37 12.31
C ALA A 472 19.52 7.48 11.07
N ALA A 473 19.70 6.16 11.21
CA ALA A 473 19.46 5.22 10.12
C ALA A 473 17.98 5.17 9.71
N ILE A 474 17.05 5.15 10.67
CA ILE A 474 15.61 5.21 10.37
C ILE A 474 15.25 6.54 9.67
N ALA A 475 15.71 7.68 10.19
CA ALA A 475 15.52 8.97 9.57
C ALA A 475 16.14 9.04 8.15
N GLY A 476 17.30 8.41 7.95
CA GLY A 476 17.95 8.29 6.64
C GLY A 476 17.13 7.48 5.64
N ILE A 477 16.53 6.37 6.08
CA ILE A 477 15.59 5.60 5.24
C ILE A 477 14.38 6.47 4.86
N ASN A 478 13.82 7.24 5.79
CA ASN A 478 12.74 8.17 5.51
C ASN A 478 13.16 9.21 4.47
N CYS A 479 14.38 9.76 4.57
CA CYS A 479 14.93 10.69 3.58
C CYS A 479 14.99 10.04 2.18
N LEU A 480 15.49 8.82 2.07
CA LEU A 480 15.55 8.08 0.79
C LEU A 480 14.16 7.86 0.19
N ILE A 481 13.17 7.56 1.01
CA ILE A 481 11.77 7.41 0.57
C ILE A 481 11.23 8.74 0.03
N MET A 482 11.49 9.86 0.71
CA MET A 482 11.04 11.19 0.25
C MET A 482 11.75 11.59 -1.05
N VAL A 483 13.05 11.37 -1.16
CA VAL A 483 13.82 11.60 -2.40
C VAL A 483 13.25 10.78 -3.55
N PHE A 484 12.93 9.50 -3.32
CA PHE A 484 12.29 8.66 -4.34
C PHE A 484 10.98 9.28 -4.85
N ASN A 485 10.11 9.75 -3.96
CA ASN A 485 8.82 10.35 -4.35
C ASN A 485 9.00 11.65 -5.16
N ILE A 486 9.97 12.48 -4.78
CA ILE A 486 10.32 13.70 -5.53
C ILE A 486 10.82 13.33 -6.93
N ILE A 487 11.73 12.36 -7.04
CA ILE A 487 12.25 11.89 -8.33
C ILE A 487 11.13 11.29 -9.19
N ALA A 488 10.23 10.51 -8.59
CA ALA A 488 9.11 9.91 -9.31
C ALA A 488 8.19 10.97 -9.93
N SER A 489 7.98 12.09 -9.26
CA SER A 489 7.15 13.20 -9.76
C SER A 489 7.78 13.95 -10.95
N LEU A 490 9.10 13.97 -11.04
CA LEU A 490 9.81 14.67 -12.12
C LEU A 490 9.70 13.96 -13.48
N GLN A 491 9.14 12.77 -13.54
CA GLN A 491 8.96 11.99 -14.77
C GLN A 491 10.23 11.95 -15.66
N LEU A 492 11.37 11.60 -15.08
CA LEU A 492 12.70 11.60 -15.72
C LEU A 492 12.80 10.74 -17.01
N ARG A 493 11.69 10.30 -17.56
CA ARG A 493 11.62 9.43 -18.74
C ARG A 493 12.00 10.11 -20.06
N LYS A 494 11.84 11.43 -20.16
CA LYS A 494 12.25 12.21 -21.33
C LYS A 494 13.63 12.80 -21.11
N ILE A 495 14.67 11.94 -21.13
CA ILE A 495 16.05 12.43 -21.31
C ILE A 495 16.11 12.99 -22.72
N PRO A 496 16.35 14.30 -22.91
CA PRO A 496 16.45 14.89 -24.24
C PRO A 496 17.50 14.17 -25.07
N ASP A 497 17.28 14.05 -26.37
CA ASP A 497 18.21 13.40 -27.31
C ASP A 497 19.63 14.00 -27.30
N ARG A 498 19.76 15.21 -26.76
CA ARG A 498 21.03 15.92 -26.54
C ARG A 498 22.02 15.20 -25.61
N TYR A 499 21.58 14.18 -24.85
CA TYR A 499 22.42 13.41 -23.89
C TYR A 499 22.55 11.94 -24.31
N ASP A 500 22.98 11.69 -25.55
CA ASP A 500 23.15 10.34 -26.11
C ASP A 500 24.12 9.47 -25.28
N TRP A 501 25.14 10.09 -24.66
CA TRP A 501 26.06 9.42 -23.75
C TRP A 501 25.39 8.87 -22.49
N VAL A 502 24.34 9.56 -21.97
CA VAL A 502 23.56 9.09 -20.83
C VAL A 502 22.70 7.90 -21.24
N LYS A 503 22.15 7.90 -22.47
CA LYS A 503 21.44 6.74 -23.02
C LYS A 503 22.37 5.54 -23.12
N THR A 504 23.60 5.73 -23.61
CA THR A 504 24.61 4.67 -23.73
C THR A 504 25.05 4.15 -22.35
N LEU A 505 25.20 5.02 -21.36
CA LEU A 505 25.51 4.63 -19.97
C LEU A 505 24.37 3.86 -19.31
N LEU A 506 23.11 4.09 -19.73
CA LEU A 506 21.92 3.39 -19.24
C LEU A 506 21.62 2.09 -20.02
N ILE A 507 22.13 1.92 -21.26
CA ILE A 507 21.91 0.69 -22.06
C ILE A 507 22.57 -0.52 -21.42
N TYR A 508 23.80 -0.40 -20.91
CA TYR A 508 24.47 -1.48 -20.16
C TYR A 508 23.68 -1.94 -18.93
N PRO A 509 23.19 -1.04 -18.06
CA PRO A 509 22.25 -1.40 -16.99
C PRO A 509 20.93 -1.98 -17.50
N LEU A 510 20.45 -1.62 -18.70
CA LEU A 510 19.23 -2.17 -19.28
C LEU A 510 19.39 -3.62 -19.76
N LEU A 511 20.54 -3.99 -20.31
CA LEU A 511 20.89 -5.38 -20.66
C LEU A 511 21.08 -6.23 -19.40
N LEU A 512 21.82 -5.72 -18.42
CA LEU A 512 21.92 -6.31 -17.08
C LEU A 512 20.56 -6.38 -16.40
N LYS A 513 19.70 -5.37 -16.61
CA LYS A 513 18.32 -5.34 -16.10
C LYS A 513 17.47 -6.47 -16.68
N LYS A 514 17.62 -6.84 -17.97
CA LYS A 514 16.90 -7.96 -18.57
C LYS A 514 17.34 -9.31 -17.98
N GLN A 515 18.66 -9.53 -17.87
CA GLN A 515 19.22 -10.74 -17.24
C GLN A 515 18.88 -10.81 -15.75
N PHE A 516 18.99 -9.68 -15.03
CA PHE A 516 18.60 -9.58 -13.62
C PHE A 516 17.09 -9.75 -13.43
N TRP A 517 16.26 -9.29 -14.38
CA TRP A 517 14.82 -9.53 -14.36
C TRP A 517 14.49 -11.01 -14.47
N VAL A 518 15.12 -11.73 -15.42
CA VAL A 518 14.97 -13.17 -15.59
C VAL A 518 15.40 -13.91 -14.32
N PHE A 519 16.60 -13.61 -13.81
CA PHE A 519 17.11 -14.19 -12.57
C PHE A 519 16.15 -13.95 -11.39
N ARG A 520 15.70 -12.72 -11.24
CA ARG A 520 14.79 -12.32 -10.14
C ARG A 520 13.46 -13.06 -10.21
N HIS A 521 12.81 -13.14 -11.38
CA HIS A 521 11.50 -13.77 -11.51
C HIS A 521 11.58 -15.29 -11.49
N ILE A 522 12.53 -15.88 -12.22
CA ILE A 522 12.60 -17.34 -12.37
C ILE A 522 13.26 -17.99 -11.16
N HIS A 523 14.34 -17.42 -10.64
CA HIS A 523 15.11 -18.05 -9.56
C HIS A 523 14.76 -17.49 -8.19
N LEU A 524 14.89 -16.16 -7.98
CA LEU A 524 14.72 -15.56 -6.65
C LEU A 524 13.26 -15.64 -6.16
N TYR A 525 12.31 -15.11 -6.93
CA TYR A 525 10.90 -15.10 -6.48
C TYR A 525 10.29 -16.48 -6.45
N SER A 526 10.60 -17.32 -7.45
CA SER A 526 10.17 -18.71 -7.44
C SER A 526 10.79 -19.48 -6.27
N GLY A 527 12.08 -19.24 -5.96
CA GLY A 527 12.77 -19.81 -4.82
C GLY A 527 12.14 -19.40 -3.48
N ILE A 528 11.92 -18.12 -3.27
CA ILE A 528 11.26 -17.59 -2.06
C ILE A 528 9.84 -18.19 -1.90
N ARG A 529 9.06 -18.29 -2.98
CA ARG A 529 7.71 -18.91 -2.93
C ARG A 529 7.75 -20.39 -2.59
N LYS A 530 8.73 -21.15 -3.12
CA LYS A 530 8.88 -22.59 -2.84
C LYS A 530 9.44 -22.86 -1.46
N LEU A 531 10.38 -22.03 -1.01
CA LEU A 531 11.11 -22.20 0.25
C LEU A 531 10.54 -21.33 1.39
N GLY A 532 9.39 -20.70 1.22
CA GLY A 532 8.81 -19.77 2.20
C GLY A 532 8.71 -20.36 3.61
N LEU A 533 8.14 -21.57 3.76
CA LEU A 533 8.05 -22.23 5.08
C LEU A 533 9.42 -22.64 5.63
N PRO A 534 10.33 -23.32 4.89
CA PRO A 534 11.69 -23.59 5.37
C PRO A 534 12.46 -22.34 5.80
N LEU A 535 12.38 -21.25 5.05
CA LEU A 535 13.04 -19.98 5.37
C LEU A 535 12.46 -19.36 6.65
N LEU A 536 11.16 -19.44 6.86
CA LEU A 536 10.52 -18.95 8.07
C LEU A 536 10.95 -19.76 9.30
N LEU A 537 10.97 -21.09 9.18
CA LEU A 537 11.46 -21.96 10.25
C LEU A 537 12.93 -21.69 10.57
N ALA A 538 13.77 -21.49 9.54
CA ALA A 538 15.17 -21.11 9.72
C ALA A 538 15.31 -19.77 10.47
N ALA A 539 14.50 -18.76 10.14
CA ALA A 539 14.51 -17.47 10.84
C ALA A 539 14.09 -17.61 12.32
N ILE A 540 13.11 -18.45 12.63
CA ILE A 540 12.67 -18.74 14.00
C ILE A 540 13.77 -19.45 14.78
N VAL A 541 14.36 -20.51 14.22
CA VAL A 541 15.44 -21.28 14.87
C VAL A 541 16.67 -20.42 15.08
N LEU A 542 17.06 -19.62 14.10
CA LEU A 542 18.21 -18.70 14.21
C LEU A 542 17.97 -17.66 15.30
N SER A 543 16.80 -17.04 15.33
CA SER A 543 16.44 -16.08 16.39
C SER A 543 16.50 -16.73 17.77
N TRP A 544 15.90 -17.91 17.93
CA TRP A 544 15.92 -18.64 19.20
C TRP A 544 17.34 -19.04 19.63
N TRP A 545 18.14 -19.60 18.72
CA TRP A 545 19.51 -20.02 19.00
C TRP A 545 20.41 -18.85 19.43
N LEU A 546 20.32 -17.71 18.71
CA LEU A 546 21.13 -16.54 19.06
C LEU A 546 20.70 -15.89 20.38
N THR A 547 19.40 -15.82 20.66
CA THR A 547 18.91 -15.27 21.94
C THR A 547 19.26 -16.14 23.12
N THR A 548 19.19 -17.49 23.03
CA THR A 548 19.57 -18.41 24.09
C THR A 548 21.09 -18.48 24.26
N GLY A 549 21.86 -18.41 23.19
CA GLY A 549 23.32 -18.37 23.22
C GLY A 549 23.88 -17.13 23.96
N GLN A 550 23.26 -15.97 23.78
CA GLN A 550 23.65 -14.77 24.52
C GLN A 550 23.35 -14.86 26.00
N GLN A 551 22.26 -15.49 26.42
CA GLN A 551 21.97 -15.73 27.86
C GLN A 551 22.97 -16.66 28.51
N GLY A 552 23.54 -17.64 27.79
CA GLY A 552 24.60 -18.51 28.26
C GLY A 552 25.92 -17.78 28.50
N VAL A 553 26.25 -16.78 27.71
CA VAL A 553 27.49 -15.99 27.87
C VAL A 553 27.39 -14.95 28.99
N THR A 554 26.20 -14.41 29.24
CA THR A 554 25.97 -13.46 30.35
C THR A 554 25.94 -14.13 31.72
N ASN A 555 25.75 -15.45 31.79
CA ASN A 555 25.77 -16.22 33.03
C ASN A 555 27.17 -16.79 33.41
N ILE A 556 28.19 -16.55 32.58
CA ILE A 556 29.58 -16.82 32.99
C ILE A 556 30.01 -15.61 33.82
N SER A 557 29.86 -15.71 35.14
CA SER A 557 30.44 -14.75 36.08
C SER A 557 31.94 -14.64 35.76
N PRO A 558 32.50 -13.44 35.60
CA PRO A 558 33.93 -13.29 35.40
C PRO A 558 34.64 -13.89 36.64
N PRO A 559 35.76 -14.57 36.45
CA PRO A 559 36.48 -15.21 37.57
C PRO A 559 36.77 -14.16 38.63
N PRO A 560 36.60 -14.49 39.94
CA PRO A 560 36.78 -13.54 41.02
C PRO A 560 38.23 -13.08 41.03
N GLY A 561 38.48 -11.84 40.63
CA GLY A 561 39.82 -11.23 40.58
C GLY A 561 39.95 -10.11 39.50
N ILE A 562 39.17 -10.14 38.42
CA ILE A 562 39.34 -9.14 37.34
C ILE A 562 38.44 -7.90 37.55
N THR A 563 37.27 -8.06 38.17
CA THR A 563 36.34 -6.96 38.45
C THR A 563 36.86 -6.00 39.54
N SER A 564 37.62 -6.46 40.51
CA SER A 564 38.21 -5.60 41.54
C SER A 564 39.30 -4.69 41.00
N SER A 565 40.08 -5.13 40.00
CA SER A 565 41.18 -4.36 39.41
C SER A 565 40.65 -3.28 38.44
N ILE A 566 39.61 -3.57 37.67
CA ILE A 566 39.01 -2.59 36.76
C ILE A 566 38.19 -1.56 37.53
N GLN A 567 37.44 -1.95 38.55
CA GLN A 567 36.70 -1.04 39.42
C GLN A 567 37.62 -0.16 40.27
N ALA A 568 38.75 -0.70 40.73
CA ALA A 568 39.80 0.07 41.40
C ALA A 568 40.45 1.08 40.45
N PHE A 569 40.69 0.69 39.19
CA PHE A 569 41.29 1.60 38.18
C PHE A 569 40.33 2.74 37.78
N ILE A 570 39.05 2.45 37.63
CA ILE A 570 38.01 3.46 37.34
C ILE A 570 37.79 4.40 38.53
N THR A 571 37.84 3.87 39.75
CA THR A 571 37.66 4.66 40.98
C THR A 571 38.89 5.54 41.27
N LEU A 572 40.10 5.05 41.00
CA LEU A 572 41.34 5.83 41.08
C LEU A 572 41.38 6.98 40.06
N ARG A 573 40.92 6.73 38.80
CA ARG A 573 40.83 7.78 37.77
C ARG A 573 39.78 8.83 38.12
N ALA A 574 38.64 8.44 38.68
CA ALA A 574 37.61 9.37 39.13
C ALA A 574 38.03 10.20 40.36
N ARG A 575 38.85 9.64 41.26
CA ARG A 575 39.45 10.38 42.41
C ARG A 575 40.55 11.33 41.95
N ALA A 576 41.40 10.94 41.01
CA ALA A 576 42.43 11.82 40.45
C ALA A 576 41.82 13.00 39.70
N CYS A 577 40.73 12.82 38.93
CA CYS A 577 40.01 13.91 38.30
C CYS A 577 39.28 14.87 39.27
N ARG A 578 38.81 14.38 40.44
CA ARG A 578 38.25 15.23 41.50
C ARG A 578 39.32 16.02 42.25
N ALA A 579 40.48 15.42 42.51
CA ALA A 579 41.60 16.12 43.14
C ALA A 579 42.15 17.28 42.26
N CYS A 580 42.25 17.05 40.95
CA CYS A 580 42.63 18.12 39.99
C CYS A 580 41.63 19.26 39.88
N ARG A 581 40.33 19.04 40.14
CA ARG A 581 39.33 20.11 40.18
C ARG A 581 39.32 20.89 41.49
N LEU A 582 39.64 20.29 42.62
CA LEU A 582 39.69 20.96 43.93
C LEU A 582 40.92 21.84 44.11
N HIS A 583 42.06 21.48 43.49
CA HIS A 583 43.28 22.31 43.60
C HIS A 583 43.30 23.55 42.68
N ARG A 584 42.38 23.67 41.72
CA ARG A 584 42.24 24.88 40.85
C ARG A 584 41.25 25.90 41.37
N CYS A 585 40.50 25.62 42.42
CA CYS A 585 39.50 26.58 42.95
C CYS A 585 39.94 27.32 44.19
N THR A 586 41.14 27.04 44.77
CA THR A 586 41.59 27.67 46.03
C THR A 586 42.69 28.72 45.86
N SER A 587 43.12 29.03 44.64
CA SER A 587 44.06 30.14 44.41
C SER A 587 43.59 31.04 43.29
N ARG A 588 42.78 32.04 43.62
CA ARG A 588 42.73 33.38 43.09
C ARG A 588 41.39 34.07 43.40
N GLY A 589 41.37 34.78 44.49
CA GLY A 589 40.51 35.92 44.62
C GLY A 589 41.10 37.06 43.81
N ALA A 590 40.21 37.82 43.22
CA ALA A 590 40.33 39.13 42.60
C ALA A 590 40.26 39.21 41.07
N MET A 591 39.19 39.84 40.65
CA MET A 591 38.97 40.67 39.44
C MET A 591 39.53 40.19 38.10
N ALA A 592 38.67 39.84 37.16
CA ALA A 592 38.44 40.60 35.92
C ALA A 592 37.48 39.85 34.97
N ARG A 593 36.57 40.60 34.36
CA ARG A 593 35.72 40.17 33.24
C ARG A 593 36.60 39.92 32.02
N SER A 594 36.45 38.76 31.36
CA SER A 594 36.64 38.63 29.89
C SER A 594 36.27 37.24 29.39
N THR A 595 35.39 37.22 28.45
CA THR A 595 35.13 36.33 27.30
C THR A 595 35.93 35.02 27.19
N CYS A 596 35.26 33.88 27.26
CA CYS A 596 35.79 32.58 26.86
C CYS A 596 35.50 32.33 25.39
N PHE A 597 36.56 32.22 24.57
CA PHE A 597 36.56 31.59 23.26
C PHE A 597 36.95 30.10 23.41
N PRO A 598 36.41 29.17 22.63
CA PRO A 598 36.80 27.76 22.69
C PRO A 598 38.11 27.49 21.92
N ILE A 599 39.01 26.75 22.55
CA ILE A 599 40.27 26.28 21.97
C ILE A 599 40.05 24.91 21.33
N PRO A 600 40.56 24.64 20.11
CA PRO A 600 40.37 23.37 19.39
C PRO A 600 41.25 22.23 19.94
N TRP A 601 40.72 21.01 19.95
CA TRP A 601 41.37 19.75 20.31
C TRP A 601 42.53 19.43 19.34
N ARG A 602 43.77 19.41 19.85
CA ARG A 602 44.91 18.72 19.18
C ARG A 602 44.95 17.27 19.61
N ARG A 603 45.17 16.37 18.66
CA ARG A 603 45.50 14.96 18.85
C ARG A 603 46.81 14.82 19.64
N PHE A 604 46.80 14.04 20.72
CA PHE A 604 48.02 13.58 21.35
C PHE A 604 48.40 12.23 20.74
N THR A 605 49.56 12.19 20.06
CA THR A 605 50.30 10.98 19.72
C THR A 605 51.07 10.53 20.96
N THR A 606 51.07 9.22 21.19
CA THR A 606 51.77 8.53 22.28
C THR A 606 53.31 8.55 22.02
N THR A 607 53.99 9.55 22.53
CA THR A 607 55.43 9.48 22.88
C THR A 607 55.81 10.83 23.48
N ASP A 608 55.75 10.94 24.81
CA ASP A 608 56.65 11.79 25.57
C ASP A 608 56.42 11.54 27.11
N PRO A 609 57.49 11.34 27.89
CA PRO A 609 57.38 11.12 29.35
C PRO A 609 57.19 12.45 30.06
N CYS A 610 56.37 12.44 31.10
CA CYS A 610 56.21 13.53 32.05
C CYS A 610 57.48 13.76 32.86
N PRO A 611 57.83 15.04 33.17
CA PRO A 611 58.60 15.33 34.38
C PRO A 611 57.72 15.35 35.65
#